data_012106fb8104916f2aea21c3e69a9a72
#
_entry.id   012106fb8104916f2aea21c3e69a9a72
#
_cell.length_a   1.000
_cell.length_b   1.000
_cell.length_c   1.000
_cell.angle_alpha   90.00
_cell.angle_beta   90.00
_cell.angle_gamma   90.00
#
_symmetry.space_group_name_H-M   'P 1'
#
loop_
_entity.id
_entity.type
_entity.pdbx_description
1 polymer ?
#
loop_
_entity_poly.entity_id
_entity_poly.type
_entity_poly.pdbx_seq_one_letter_code
_entity_poly.pdbx_strand_id
1 'polypeptide(L)'
;MLFRSTCGARFTRLACRVTYGASEMELALDEGALLGGGREEPLCEVEAELKRGSKEDTLSFGAFLAESYGLTPEPKSKLARALALRP
;
A
#
# COMPACT_ATOMS: atom_id res chain seq x y z
N MET A 1 -28.45 -17.53 -2.64
CA MET A 1 -28.19 -16.19 -2.10
C MET A 1 -26.85 -15.68 -2.61
N LEU A 2 -26.86 -14.49 -3.11
CA LEU A 2 -25.62 -13.84 -3.56
C LEU A 2 -25.10 -12.90 -2.48
N PHE A 3 -23.81 -13.00 -2.23
CA PHE A 3 -23.11 -12.08 -1.33
C PHE A 3 -22.23 -11.15 -2.15
N ARG A 4 -22.38 -9.86 -1.92
CA ARG A 4 -21.52 -8.87 -2.55
C ARG A 4 -20.61 -8.26 -1.51
N SER A 5 -19.35 -8.15 -1.83
CA SER A 5 -18.44 -7.36 -1.02
C SER A 5 -18.77 -5.88 -1.20
N THR A 6 -19.01 -5.19 -0.08
CA THR A 6 -19.20 -3.74 -0.06
C THR A 6 -17.93 -3.02 0.36
N CYS A 7 -16.87 -3.77 0.58
CA CYS A 7 -15.58 -3.25 1.02
C CYS A 7 -14.48 -3.76 0.10
N GLY A 8 -13.50 -2.91 -0.13
CA GLY A 8 -12.36 -3.26 -0.95
C GLY A 8 -11.59 -2.05 -1.42
N ALA A 9 -10.79 -2.25 -2.45
CA ALA A 9 -10.04 -1.18 -3.06
C ALA A 9 -10.04 -1.37 -4.58
N ARG A 10 -10.19 -0.25 -5.30
CA ARG A 10 -10.05 -0.20 -6.74
C ARG A 10 -8.89 0.72 -7.05
N PHE A 11 -7.84 0.22 -7.66
CA PHE A 11 -6.66 1.03 -7.91
C PHE A 11 -5.86 0.51 -9.09
N THR A 12 -5.07 1.41 -9.65
CA THR A 12 -4.05 1.10 -10.63
C THR A 12 -2.72 1.04 -9.92
N ARG A 13 -1.92 0.04 -10.26
CA ARG A 13 -0.59 -0.15 -9.68
C ARG A 13 0.49 0.00 -10.75
N LEU A 14 1.45 0.87 -10.49
CA LEU A 14 2.71 0.90 -11.20
C LEU A 14 3.76 0.28 -10.29
N ALA A 15 4.47 -0.73 -10.79
CA ALA A 15 5.45 -1.45 -9.98
C ALA A 15 6.76 -1.62 -10.71
N CYS A 16 7.85 -1.59 -9.96
CA CYS A 16 9.18 -1.89 -10.50
C CYS A 16 10.03 -2.61 -9.45
N ARG A 17 11.05 -3.32 -9.92
CA ARG A 17 12.04 -3.94 -9.03
C ARG A 17 13.12 -2.95 -8.70
N VAL A 18 13.49 -2.91 -7.43
CA VAL A 18 14.61 -2.09 -6.94
C VAL A 18 15.53 -2.95 -6.09
N THR A 19 16.80 -2.60 -6.13
CA THR A 19 17.81 -3.17 -5.26
C THR A 19 18.19 -2.12 -4.23
N TYR A 20 18.17 -2.51 -2.96
CA TYR A 20 18.55 -1.63 -1.86
C TYR A 20 19.39 -2.45 -0.88
N GLY A 21 20.65 -2.01 -0.68
CA GLY A 21 21.60 -2.84 0.05
C GLY A 21 21.82 -4.16 -0.67
N ALA A 22 21.71 -5.27 0.05
CA ALA A 22 21.78 -6.62 -0.51
C ALA A 22 20.40 -7.22 -0.80
N SER A 23 19.35 -6.41 -0.75
CA SER A 23 17.98 -6.88 -0.86
C SER A 23 17.33 -6.46 -2.18
N GLU A 24 16.38 -7.28 -2.62
CA GLU A 24 15.52 -6.95 -3.76
C GLU A 24 14.11 -6.70 -3.27
N MET A 25 13.50 -5.65 -3.76
CA MET A 25 12.15 -5.24 -3.39
C MET A 25 11.34 -4.91 -4.62
N GLU A 26 10.03 -5.04 -4.51
CA GLU A 26 9.10 -4.45 -5.45
C GLU A 26 8.61 -3.14 -4.88
N LEU A 27 8.80 -2.07 -5.62
CA LEU A 27 8.26 -0.76 -5.28
C LEU A 27 7.01 -0.55 -6.12
N ALA A 28 5.90 -0.26 -5.47
CA ALA A 28 4.61 -0.08 -6.13
C ALA A 28 3.99 1.26 -5.75
N LEU A 29 3.43 1.93 -6.75
CA LEU A 29 2.57 3.10 -6.56
C LEU A 29 1.14 2.68 -6.85
N ASP A 30 0.27 2.78 -5.85
CA ASP A 30 -1.15 2.46 -5.95
C ASP A 30 -1.97 3.75 -5.92
N GLU A 31 -2.82 3.94 -6.92
CA GLU A 31 -3.67 5.12 -7.02
C GLU A 31 -5.08 4.71 -7.41
N GLY A 32 -6.06 5.18 -6.66
CA GLY A 32 -7.46 4.84 -6.89
C GLY A 32 -8.34 5.22 -5.71
N ALA A 33 -9.13 4.27 -5.22
CA ALA A 33 -10.08 4.50 -4.13
C ALA A 33 -10.25 3.30 -3.23
N LEU A 34 -10.47 3.58 -1.96
CA LEU A 34 -10.98 2.62 -0.98
C LEU A 34 -12.50 2.66 -1.06
N LEU A 35 -13.14 1.50 -0.99
CA LEU A 35 -14.58 1.34 -1.12
C LEU A 35 -15.14 0.66 0.12
N GLY A 36 -16.11 1.26 0.76
CA GLY A 36 -16.74 0.66 1.93
C GLY A 36 -18.09 1.29 2.25
N GLY A 37 -19.12 0.47 2.43
CA GLY A 37 -20.44 0.93 2.85
C GLY A 37 -21.07 1.97 1.94
N GLY A 38 -20.81 1.92 0.64
CA GLY A 38 -21.29 2.92 -0.33
C GLY A 38 -20.47 4.21 -0.36
N ARG A 39 -19.36 4.25 0.39
CA ARG A 39 -18.46 5.39 0.45
C ARG A 39 -17.19 5.11 -0.33
N GLU A 40 -16.58 6.18 -0.83
CA GLU A 40 -15.28 6.13 -1.48
C GLU A 40 -14.33 7.08 -0.80
N GLU A 41 -13.08 6.67 -0.66
CA GLU A 41 -12.01 7.52 -0.16
C GLU A 41 -10.82 7.41 -1.10
N PRO A 42 -10.23 8.54 -1.52
CA PRO A 42 -9.07 8.51 -2.42
C PRO A 42 -7.92 7.71 -1.83
N LEU A 43 -7.27 6.95 -2.68
CA LEU A 43 -6.11 6.13 -2.34
C LEU A 43 -4.93 6.55 -3.21
N CYS A 44 -3.83 6.91 -2.57
CA CYS A 44 -2.56 7.14 -3.25
C CYS A 44 -1.47 6.74 -2.28
N GLU A 45 -0.81 5.61 -2.55
CA GLU A 45 0.21 5.12 -1.63
C GLU A 45 1.35 4.41 -2.34
N VAL A 46 2.47 4.37 -1.66
CA VAL A 46 3.68 3.67 -2.10
C VAL A 46 3.89 2.49 -1.17
N GLU A 47 4.14 1.32 -1.74
CA GLU A 47 4.48 0.11 -1.01
C GLU A 47 5.84 -0.40 -1.44
N ALA A 48 6.64 -0.83 -0.48
CA ALA A 48 7.87 -1.58 -0.74
C ALA A 48 7.70 -2.99 -0.19
N GLU A 49 7.75 -3.98 -1.06
CA GLU A 49 7.59 -5.38 -0.70
C GLU A 49 8.92 -6.11 -0.84
N LEU A 50 9.37 -6.73 0.25
CA LEU A 50 10.59 -7.53 0.22
C LEU A 50 10.39 -8.78 -0.61
N LYS A 51 11.25 -8.98 -1.62
CA LYS A 51 11.26 -10.18 -2.46
C LYS A 51 12.40 -11.11 -2.08
N ARG A 52 13.55 -10.55 -1.75
CA ARG A 52 14.72 -11.30 -1.32
C ARG A 52 15.64 -10.40 -0.50
N GLY A 53 16.13 -10.91 0.61
CA GLY A 53 17.05 -10.17 1.48
C GLY A 53 16.52 -10.02 2.89
N SER A 54 16.83 -8.90 3.53
CA SER A 54 16.52 -8.66 4.93
C SER A 54 15.34 -7.71 5.14
N LYS A 55 14.60 -7.97 6.21
CA LYS A 55 13.55 -7.07 6.68
C LYS A 55 14.11 -5.70 7.06
N GLU A 56 15.33 -5.68 7.58
CA GLU A 56 16.00 -4.44 7.99
C GLU A 56 16.22 -3.51 6.81
N ASP A 57 16.59 -4.06 5.65
CA ASP A 57 16.73 -3.27 4.43
C ASP A 57 15.37 -2.69 4.00
N THR A 58 14.29 -3.43 4.16
CA THR A 58 12.94 -2.95 3.85
C THR A 58 12.56 -1.78 4.75
N LEU A 59 12.84 -1.87 6.04
CA LEU A 59 12.56 -0.80 6.99
C LEU A 59 13.40 0.44 6.69
N SER A 60 14.67 0.25 6.39
CA SER A 60 15.59 1.33 6.03
C SER A 60 15.18 2.04 4.74
N PHE A 61 14.78 1.26 3.74
CA PHE A 61 14.29 1.81 2.47
C PHE A 61 12.99 2.58 2.66
N GLY A 62 12.07 2.05 3.47
CA GLY A 62 10.83 2.74 3.82
C GLY A 62 11.08 4.07 4.50
N ALA A 63 12.01 4.11 5.45
CA ALA A 63 12.39 5.35 6.11
C ALA A 63 13.01 6.36 5.14
N PHE A 64 13.85 5.90 4.23
CA PHE A 64 14.43 6.73 3.19
C PHE A 64 13.36 7.35 2.29
N LEU A 65 12.40 6.56 1.84
CA LEU A 65 11.29 7.03 1.00
C LEU A 65 10.43 8.05 1.75
N ALA A 66 10.10 7.77 3.01
CA ALA A 66 9.27 8.66 3.82
C ALA A 66 9.96 10.02 4.00
N GLU A 67 11.24 10.02 4.31
CA GLU A 67 12.00 11.24 4.50
C GLU A 67 12.19 12.02 3.20
N SER A 68 12.53 11.31 2.12
CA SER A 68 12.84 11.95 0.83
C SER A 68 11.62 12.57 0.15
N TYR A 69 10.45 11.98 0.34
CA TYR A 69 9.22 12.36 -0.36
C TYR A 69 8.11 12.85 0.56
N GLY A 70 8.38 12.99 1.84
CA GLY A 70 7.39 13.48 2.80
C GLY A 70 6.21 12.52 3.01
N LEU A 71 6.46 11.21 2.93
CA LEU A 71 5.41 10.20 3.06
C LEU A 71 5.14 9.91 4.52
N THR A 72 3.87 9.64 4.83
CA THR A 72 3.43 9.22 6.17
C THR A 72 3.24 7.71 6.18
N PRO A 73 3.84 6.98 7.15
CA PRO A 73 3.62 5.55 7.26
C PRO A 73 2.16 5.20 7.46
N GLU A 74 1.68 4.15 6.78
CA GLU A 74 0.31 3.66 6.91
C GLU A 74 0.36 2.20 7.38
N PRO A 75 0.09 1.93 8.67
CA PRO A 75 0.16 0.57 9.21
C PRO A 75 -1.05 -0.30 8.86
N LYS A 76 -2.16 0.29 8.44
CA LYS A 76 -3.39 -0.45 8.18
C LYS A 76 -3.46 -0.91 6.73
N SER A 77 -3.94 -2.13 6.51
CA SER A 77 -4.16 -2.65 5.17
C SER A 77 -5.29 -1.89 4.45
N LYS A 78 -5.32 -2.00 3.13
CA LYS A 78 -6.42 -1.43 2.33
C LYS A 78 -7.77 -1.97 2.79
N LEU A 79 -7.87 -3.27 3.08
CA LEU A 79 -9.12 -3.88 3.54
C LEU A 79 -9.56 -3.31 4.88
N ALA A 80 -8.64 -3.18 5.84
CA ALA A 80 -8.98 -2.62 7.15
C ALA A 80 -9.48 -1.18 7.04
N ARG A 81 -8.84 -0.39 6.17
CA ARG A 81 -9.27 0.99 5.93
C ARG A 81 -10.63 1.06 5.23
N ALA A 82 -10.88 0.18 4.28
CA ALA A 82 -12.17 0.10 3.60
C ALA A 82 -13.29 -0.29 4.55
N LEU A 83 -13.03 -1.24 5.45
CA LEU A 83 -13.99 -1.64 6.48
C LEU A 83 -14.33 -0.48 7.42
N ALA A 84 -13.37 0.38 7.71
CA ALA A 84 -13.59 1.55 8.56
C ALA A 84 -14.50 2.61 7.92
N LEU A 85 -14.72 2.56 6.61
CA LEU A 85 -15.65 3.48 5.92
C LEU A 85 -17.11 3.11 6.14
N ARG A 86 -17.39 1.91 6.60
CA ARG A 86 -18.77 1.49 6.86
C ARG A 86 -19.37 2.26 8.01
N PRO A 87 -20.63 2.68 7.87
CA PRO A 87 -21.34 3.38 8.94
C PRO A 87 -21.58 2.50 10.16
#